data_0454df98e53b14c1ca6cea1cbf34dfff
#
_entry.id   0454df98e53b14c1ca6cea1cbf34dfff
#
_cell.length_a   1.000
_cell.length_b   1.000
_cell.length_c   1.000
_cell.angle_alpha   90.00
_cell.angle_beta   90.00
_cell.angle_gamma   90.00
#
_symmetry.space_group_name_H-M   'P 1'
#
loop_
_entity.id
_entity.type
_entity.pdbx_description
1 polymer ?
#
loop_
_entity_poly.entity_id
_entity_poly.type
_entity_poly.pdbx_seq_one_letter_code
_entity_poly.pdbx_strand_id
1 'polypeptide(L)'
;MIFGTDLAIERREITNSGKNDGVTVKKRRVKSASVTEIEITTDVGAEKLGKPVGTYVTVELPPFSSEFDDADSRMFAVRDEIKKLLPKNTSGVLVVGLGNSDITPDALGPKTAKDIFSTRHITKSLAEEIGLPSLRPVSSASPGVLGQTGIESAEMIRGIMNETSPDAVITVDALSARSIKRLGCTVQMTNTGIVPGSGVGNHRAEISRKTLGVPVIAIGVPTVVDAAALVFDITGNENIPQPERERAEKMMVTPREIDVMISRASRLLALAINSALQPDMDMKTLLSLV
;
A
#
# COMPACT_ATOMS: atom_id res chain seq x y z
N MET A 1 13.30 -20.55 9.95
CA MET A 1 12.36 -20.46 8.80
C MET A 1 11.89 -19.03 8.66
N ILE A 2 11.90 -18.46 7.44
CA ILE A 2 11.44 -17.09 7.22
C ILE A 2 9.99 -17.18 6.75
N PHE A 3 9.04 -16.87 7.62
CA PHE A 3 7.63 -16.69 7.23
C PHE A 3 7.50 -15.53 6.24
N GLY A 4 6.61 -15.65 5.27
CA GLY A 4 6.34 -14.61 4.29
C GLY A 4 5.90 -13.30 4.94
N THR A 5 6.43 -12.17 4.46
CA THR A 5 5.93 -10.83 4.84
C THR A 5 6.18 -9.85 3.70
N ASP A 6 5.21 -8.97 3.48
CA ASP A 6 5.34 -7.86 2.53
C ASP A 6 6.04 -6.64 3.16
N LEU A 7 6.17 -6.61 4.48
CA LEU A 7 6.70 -5.46 5.21
C LEU A 7 8.23 -5.43 5.26
N ALA A 8 8.83 -4.36 4.73
CA ALA A 8 10.29 -4.15 4.75
C ALA A 8 10.85 -4.04 6.18
N ILE A 9 10.07 -3.46 7.11
CA ILE A 9 10.45 -3.34 8.52
C ILE A 9 10.61 -4.71 9.19
N GLU A 10 9.72 -5.67 8.90
CA GLU A 10 9.81 -7.03 9.43
C GLU A 10 10.99 -7.80 8.83
N ARG A 11 11.25 -7.64 7.52
CA ARG A 11 12.42 -8.20 6.87
C ARG A 11 13.71 -7.70 7.50
N ARG A 12 13.80 -6.40 7.77
CA ARG A 12 14.97 -5.80 8.42
C ARG A 12 15.15 -6.31 9.86
N GLU A 13 14.06 -6.47 10.62
CA GLU A 13 14.10 -7.02 11.97
C GLU A 13 14.63 -8.46 11.99
N ILE A 14 14.26 -9.29 11.00
CA ILE A 14 14.73 -10.67 10.86
C ILE A 14 16.21 -10.72 10.46
N THR A 15 16.63 -9.93 9.49
CA THR A 15 17.97 -10.00 8.89
C THR A 15 19.02 -9.19 9.64
N ASN A 16 18.60 -8.33 10.55
CA ASN A 16 19.44 -7.39 11.29
C ASN A 16 20.38 -6.55 10.39
N SER A 17 19.93 -6.23 9.17
CA SER A 17 20.72 -5.52 8.16
C SER A 17 20.93 -4.05 8.57
N GLY A 18 22.07 -3.47 8.22
CA GLY A 18 22.48 -2.13 8.62
C GLY A 18 23.30 -1.37 7.58
N LYS A 19 23.93 -0.28 8.00
CA LYS A 19 24.70 0.63 7.12
C LYS A 19 25.78 -0.08 6.29
N ASN A 20 26.46 -1.06 6.87
CA ASN A 20 27.52 -1.83 6.17
C ASN A 20 26.99 -2.63 4.99
N ASP A 21 25.68 -2.89 4.96
CA ASP A 21 25.00 -3.59 3.89
C ASP A 21 24.36 -2.63 2.89
N GLY A 22 24.51 -1.31 3.07
CA GLY A 22 23.82 -0.29 2.28
C GLY A 22 22.35 -0.14 2.67
N VAL A 23 21.99 -0.47 3.91
CA VAL A 23 20.64 -0.29 4.46
C VAL A 23 20.66 0.77 5.54
N THR A 24 19.96 1.87 5.31
CA THR A 24 19.80 2.94 6.30
C THR A 24 18.38 2.95 6.87
N VAL A 25 18.27 3.28 8.15
CA VAL A 25 16.98 3.33 8.85
C VAL A 25 16.86 4.66 9.58
N LYS A 26 15.80 5.40 9.29
CA LYS A 26 15.45 6.63 9.99
C LYS A 26 14.10 6.44 10.67
N LYS A 27 14.02 6.77 11.96
CA LYS A 27 12.76 6.73 12.71
C LYS A 27 12.40 8.13 13.17
N ARG A 28 11.14 8.50 13.04
CA ARG A 28 10.61 9.77 13.52
C ARG A 28 9.19 9.59 14.06
N ARG A 29 8.80 10.44 14.98
CA ARG A 29 7.42 10.51 15.47
C ARG A 29 6.71 11.71 14.87
N VAL A 30 5.50 11.50 14.37
CA VAL A 30 4.65 12.53 13.77
C VAL A 30 3.29 12.47 14.46
N LYS A 31 3.07 13.31 15.48
CA LYS A 31 1.85 13.29 16.30
C LYS A 31 1.60 11.89 16.90
N SER A 32 0.49 11.24 16.51
CA SER A 32 0.13 9.89 16.96
C SER A 32 0.78 8.76 16.14
N ALA A 33 1.49 9.09 15.06
CA ALA A 33 2.12 8.12 14.17
C ALA A 33 3.61 7.94 14.47
N SER A 34 4.12 6.73 14.28
CA SER A 34 5.54 6.41 14.18
C SER A 34 5.90 6.12 12.75
N VAL A 35 6.87 6.84 12.19
CA VAL A 35 7.31 6.66 10.80
C VAL A 35 8.72 6.09 10.80
N THR A 36 8.87 4.92 10.17
CA THR A 36 10.16 4.29 9.91
C THR A 36 10.43 4.28 8.42
N GLU A 37 11.51 4.94 8.01
CA GLU A 37 12.01 4.95 6.64
C GLU A 37 13.22 4.02 6.54
N ILE A 38 13.17 3.07 5.62
CA ILE A 38 14.26 2.16 5.28
C ILE A 38 14.67 2.48 3.85
N GLU A 39 15.93 2.82 3.64
CA GLU A 39 16.51 3.06 2.34
C GLU A 39 17.52 1.96 2.04
N ILE A 40 17.31 1.24 0.95
CA ILE A 40 18.21 0.22 0.43
C ILE A 40 18.94 0.81 -0.77
N THR A 41 20.27 0.92 -0.68
CA THR A 41 21.09 1.61 -1.68
C THR A 41 22.03 0.69 -2.45
N THR A 42 22.13 -0.59 -2.05
CA THR A 42 23.03 -1.57 -2.66
C THR A 42 22.33 -2.89 -2.96
N ASP A 43 22.87 -3.63 -3.95
CA ASP A 43 22.38 -4.98 -4.27
C ASP A 43 22.59 -5.96 -3.09
N VAL A 44 23.65 -5.79 -2.31
CA VAL A 44 23.89 -6.60 -1.09
C VAL A 44 22.77 -6.40 -0.07
N GLY A 45 22.36 -5.15 0.15
CA GLY A 45 21.22 -4.83 1.02
C GLY A 45 19.91 -5.37 0.47
N ALA A 46 19.71 -5.29 -0.84
CA ALA A 46 18.53 -5.82 -1.53
C ALA A 46 18.42 -7.33 -1.37
N GLU A 47 19.52 -8.07 -1.59
CA GLU A 47 19.57 -9.52 -1.42
C GLU A 47 19.31 -9.94 0.03
N LYS A 48 19.95 -9.28 1.01
CA LYS A 48 19.77 -9.57 2.44
C LYS A 48 18.34 -9.33 2.92
N LEU A 49 17.71 -8.25 2.49
CA LEU A 49 16.32 -7.96 2.85
C LEU A 49 15.30 -8.73 2.01
N GLY A 50 15.70 -9.26 0.85
CA GLY A 50 14.79 -9.82 -0.14
C GLY A 50 13.82 -8.77 -0.69
N LYS A 51 14.29 -7.51 -0.84
CA LYS A 51 13.53 -6.36 -1.34
C LYS A 51 14.38 -5.54 -2.30
N PRO A 52 13.83 -5.03 -3.41
CA PRO A 52 14.58 -4.20 -4.36
C PRO A 52 15.25 -2.98 -3.73
N VAL A 53 16.29 -2.47 -4.38
CA VAL A 53 16.90 -1.15 -4.07
C VAL A 53 15.83 -0.08 -4.17
N GLY A 54 15.74 0.79 -3.14
CA GLY A 54 14.74 1.85 -3.06
C GLY A 54 14.37 2.24 -1.65
N THR A 55 13.29 3.01 -1.53
CA THR A 55 12.79 3.57 -0.27
C THR A 55 11.53 2.85 0.17
N TYR A 56 11.50 2.46 1.42
CA TYR A 56 10.37 1.80 2.10
C TYR A 56 9.99 2.61 3.32
N VAL A 57 8.75 3.05 3.39
CA VAL A 57 8.22 3.84 4.50
C VAL A 57 7.14 3.05 5.21
N THR A 58 7.31 2.84 6.50
CA THR A 58 6.32 2.22 7.37
C THR A 58 5.75 3.28 8.30
N VAL A 59 4.44 3.52 8.22
CA VAL A 59 3.70 4.39 9.12
C VAL A 59 2.89 3.52 10.07
N GLU A 60 3.28 3.49 11.34
CA GLU A 60 2.56 2.80 12.41
C GLU A 60 1.56 3.77 13.03
N LEU A 61 0.30 3.37 13.08
CA LEU A 61 -0.86 4.16 13.47
C LEU A 61 -1.61 3.47 14.63
N PRO A 62 -2.48 4.16 15.35
CA PRO A 62 -3.52 3.49 16.14
C PRO A 62 -4.36 2.55 15.25
N PRO A 63 -4.89 1.43 15.79
CA PRO A 63 -5.64 0.46 14.99
C PRO A 63 -6.76 1.09 14.18
N PHE A 64 -6.94 0.67 12.95
CA PHE A 64 -8.03 1.14 12.07
C PHE A 64 -9.42 0.74 12.59
N SER A 65 -9.51 -0.25 13.51
CA SER A 65 -10.74 -0.56 14.22
C SER A 65 -11.18 0.53 15.21
N SER A 66 -10.26 1.41 15.65
CA SER A 66 -10.56 2.56 16.51
C SER A 66 -11.24 3.68 15.72
N GLU A 67 -12.13 4.42 16.37
CA GLU A 67 -12.76 5.60 15.77
C GLU A 67 -11.73 6.69 15.47
N PHE A 68 -11.95 7.43 14.39
CA PHE A 68 -11.15 8.60 14.02
C PHE A 68 -11.96 9.53 13.11
N ASP A 69 -11.59 10.79 13.14
CA ASP A 69 -12.10 11.76 12.20
C ASP A 69 -11.39 11.64 10.85
N ASP A 70 -12.11 11.78 9.74
CA ASP A 70 -11.58 11.66 8.38
C ASP A 70 -10.34 12.54 8.12
N ALA A 71 -10.29 13.72 8.71
CA ALA A 71 -9.19 14.68 8.57
C ALA A 71 -8.26 14.72 9.81
N ASP A 72 -8.00 13.59 10.43
CA ASP A 72 -7.14 13.51 11.60
C ASP A 72 -5.63 13.44 11.28
N SER A 73 -4.82 13.41 12.32
CA SER A 73 -3.36 13.38 12.20
C SER A 73 -2.81 12.13 11.51
N ARG A 74 -3.57 11.02 11.50
CA ARG A 74 -3.19 9.76 10.84
C ARG A 74 -3.19 9.91 9.34
N MET A 75 -4.26 10.47 8.79
CA MET A 75 -4.39 10.76 7.36
C MET A 75 -3.28 11.71 6.88
N PHE A 76 -3.00 12.79 7.62
CA PHE A 76 -1.93 13.73 7.27
C PHE A 76 -0.54 13.09 7.31
N ALA A 77 -0.28 12.19 8.26
CA ALA A 77 1.00 11.47 8.31
C ALA A 77 1.21 10.61 7.05
N VAL A 78 0.17 9.87 6.60
CA VAL A 78 0.22 9.07 5.38
C VAL A 78 0.35 9.94 4.14
N ARG A 79 -0.46 11.01 4.03
CA ARG A 79 -0.38 11.99 2.92
C ARG A 79 1.02 12.54 2.72
N ASP A 80 1.66 12.96 3.80
CA ASP A 80 2.97 13.62 3.72
C ASP A 80 4.07 12.64 3.25
N GLU A 81 3.95 11.36 3.57
CA GLU A 81 4.85 10.34 3.03
C GLU A 81 4.57 10.03 1.55
N ILE A 82 3.31 10.00 1.12
CA ILE A 82 2.95 9.88 -0.30
C ILE A 82 3.56 11.04 -1.09
N LYS A 83 3.44 12.28 -0.60
CA LYS A 83 4.04 13.46 -1.24
C LYS A 83 5.55 13.37 -1.40
N LYS A 84 6.26 12.76 -0.45
CA LYS A 84 7.73 12.59 -0.53
C LYS A 84 8.13 11.53 -1.55
N LEU A 85 7.35 10.47 -1.70
CA LEU A 85 7.61 9.39 -2.65
C LEU A 85 7.22 9.78 -4.08
N LEU A 86 6.27 10.70 -4.24
CA LEU A 86 5.81 11.15 -5.56
C LEU A 86 6.88 12.03 -6.22
N PRO A 87 7.27 11.76 -7.48
CA PRO A 87 8.22 12.61 -8.20
C PRO A 87 7.71 14.05 -8.32
N LYS A 88 8.62 15.03 -8.16
CA LYS A 88 8.26 16.47 -8.10
C LYS A 88 7.52 16.98 -9.32
N ASN A 89 7.84 16.47 -10.51
CA ASN A 89 7.30 16.94 -11.78
C ASN A 89 6.15 16.04 -12.30
N THR A 90 5.49 15.29 -11.42
CA THR A 90 4.35 14.45 -11.79
C THR A 90 3.16 15.34 -12.15
N SER A 91 2.67 15.26 -13.38
CA SER A 91 1.46 15.92 -13.84
C SER A 91 0.25 14.98 -13.70
N GLY A 92 0.18 13.91 -14.49
CA GLY A 92 -0.92 12.95 -14.44
C GLY A 92 -0.62 11.71 -13.59
N VAL A 93 -1.60 11.21 -12.85
CA VAL A 93 -1.46 10.02 -12.01
C VAL A 93 -2.57 9.02 -12.28
N LEU A 94 -2.19 7.73 -12.39
CA LEU A 94 -3.13 6.62 -12.36
C LEU A 94 -3.08 5.96 -10.97
N VAL A 95 -4.22 5.92 -10.27
CA VAL A 95 -4.38 5.18 -9.01
C VAL A 95 -5.04 3.84 -9.30
N VAL A 96 -4.44 2.76 -8.81
CA VAL A 96 -4.90 1.39 -9.06
C VAL A 96 -5.15 0.68 -7.75
N GLY A 97 -6.39 0.27 -7.50
CA GLY A 97 -6.76 -0.60 -6.39
C GLY A 97 -6.64 -2.06 -6.78
N LEU A 98 -5.64 -2.75 -6.23
CA LEU A 98 -5.41 -4.19 -6.43
C LEU A 98 -6.22 -5.01 -5.43
N GLY A 99 -6.54 -6.24 -5.80
CA GLY A 99 -7.23 -7.21 -4.94
C GLY A 99 -8.62 -7.55 -5.43
N ASN A 100 -9.30 -8.40 -4.65
CA ASN A 100 -10.63 -8.91 -4.93
C ASN A 100 -11.67 -8.22 -4.03
N SER A 101 -12.60 -7.49 -4.63
CA SER A 101 -13.69 -6.79 -3.91
C SER A 101 -14.62 -7.73 -3.14
N ASP A 102 -14.71 -9.00 -3.55
CA ASP A 102 -15.63 -10.00 -2.97
C ASP A 102 -15.02 -10.71 -1.76
N ILE A 103 -13.73 -10.51 -1.50
CA ILE A 103 -12.99 -11.06 -0.36
C ILE A 103 -12.60 -9.92 0.57
N THR A 104 -13.29 -9.78 1.71
CA THR A 104 -13.10 -8.62 2.61
C THR A 104 -11.62 -8.29 2.91
N PRO A 105 -10.76 -9.23 3.33
CA PRO A 105 -9.36 -8.92 3.62
C PRO A 105 -8.58 -8.41 2.39
N ASP A 106 -9.02 -8.74 1.18
CA ASP A 106 -8.38 -8.36 -0.09
C ASP A 106 -9.04 -7.14 -0.77
N ALA A 107 -10.12 -6.61 -0.18
CA ALA A 107 -10.91 -5.53 -0.76
C ALA A 107 -10.36 -4.12 -0.51
N LEU A 108 -9.21 -3.98 0.16
CA LEU A 108 -8.61 -2.68 0.50
C LEU A 108 -8.39 -1.81 -0.73
N GLY A 109 -7.70 -2.34 -1.74
CA GLY A 109 -7.39 -1.61 -2.97
C GLY A 109 -8.64 -1.20 -3.73
N PRO A 110 -9.55 -2.12 -4.08
CA PRO A 110 -10.80 -1.80 -4.76
C PRO A 110 -11.64 -0.72 -4.04
N LYS A 111 -11.78 -0.82 -2.73
CA LYS A 111 -12.51 0.20 -1.94
C LYS A 111 -11.80 1.54 -1.92
N THR A 112 -10.47 1.56 -1.80
CA THR A 112 -9.70 2.81 -1.90
C THR A 112 -9.87 3.45 -3.29
N ALA A 113 -9.75 2.66 -4.36
CA ALA A 113 -9.87 3.17 -5.74
C ALA A 113 -11.24 3.77 -6.03
N LYS A 114 -12.30 3.25 -5.43
CA LYS A 114 -13.67 3.77 -5.53
C LYS A 114 -13.81 5.20 -5.01
N ASP A 115 -13.08 5.53 -3.93
CA ASP A 115 -13.14 6.83 -3.25
C ASP A 115 -12.01 7.77 -3.72
N ILE A 116 -11.33 7.48 -4.84
CA ILE A 116 -10.38 8.40 -5.46
C ILE A 116 -11.12 9.47 -6.26
N PHE A 117 -10.79 10.73 -5.98
CA PHE A 117 -11.28 11.87 -6.75
C PHE A 117 -10.65 11.90 -8.14
N SER A 118 -11.32 11.29 -9.08
CA SER A 118 -10.89 11.16 -10.48
C SER A 118 -11.15 12.47 -11.24
N THR A 119 -10.09 13.15 -11.64
CA THR A 119 -10.13 14.52 -12.19
C THR A 119 -9.66 14.63 -13.64
N ARG A 120 -9.16 13.52 -14.24
CA ARG A 120 -8.61 13.57 -15.61
C ARG A 120 -9.58 14.11 -16.65
N HIS A 121 -10.87 13.89 -16.47
CA HIS A 121 -11.93 14.37 -17.37
C HIS A 121 -12.31 15.84 -17.13
N ILE A 122 -11.85 16.46 -16.02
CA ILE A 122 -12.16 17.84 -15.67
C ILE A 122 -11.15 18.76 -16.37
N THR A 123 -11.59 19.51 -17.35
CA THR A 123 -10.76 20.50 -18.03
C THR A 123 -10.52 21.71 -17.13
N LYS A 124 -9.47 22.50 -17.42
CA LYS A 124 -9.19 23.73 -16.67
C LYS A 124 -10.39 24.71 -16.71
N SER A 125 -11.01 24.85 -17.88
CA SER A 125 -12.20 25.70 -18.04
C SER A 125 -13.36 25.24 -17.17
N LEU A 126 -13.63 23.93 -17.12
CA LEU A 126 -14.69 23.37 -16.28
C LEU A 126 -14.37 23.57 -14.78
N ALA A 127 -13.12 23.35 -14.36
CA ALA A 127 -12.72 23.57 -12.98
C ALA A 127 -12.94 25.03 -12.55
N GLU A 128 -12.54 26.00 -13.39
CA GLU A 128 -12.76 27.43 -13.15
C GLU A 128 -14.25 27.79 -13.07
N GLU A 129 -15.07 27.24 -13.97
CA GLU A 129 -16.53 27.48 -14.00
C GLU A 129 -17.22 27.01 -12.72
N ILE A 130 -16.80 25.87 -12.15
CA ILE A 130 -17.37 25.31 -10.92
C ILE A 130 -16.65 25.75 -9.64
N GLY A 131 -15.71 26.69 -9.77
CA GLY A 131 -15.01 27.30 -8.62
C GLY A 131 -13.98 26.38 -7.96
N LEU A 132 -13.46 25.37 -8.66
CA LEU A 132 -12.39 24.51 -8.17
C LEU A 132 -10.99 25.09 -8.53
N PRO A 133 -9.96 24.81 -7.71
CA PRO A 133 -8.59 25.19 -8.05
C PRO A 133 -8.08 24.40 -9.28
N SER A 134 -6.87 24.70 -9.73
CA SER A 134 -6.20 23.90 -10.75
C SER A 134 -6.02 22.47 -10.27
N LEU A 135 -6.61 21.50 -10.98
CA LEU A 135 -6.60 20.10 -10.60
C LEU A 135 -5.49 19.33 -11.34
N ARG A 136 -4.79 18.45 -10.61
CA ARG A 136 -3.94 17.45 -11.23
C ARG A 136 -4.83 16.39 -11.90
N PRO A 137 -4.58 16.01 -13.15
CA PRO A 137 -5.29 14.91 -13.80
C PRO A 137 -5.06 13.58 -13.06
N VAL A 138 -6.11 12.99 -12.52
CA VAL A 138 -6.10 11.71 -11.81
C VAL A 138 -7.10 10.77 -12.46
N SER A 139 -6.64 9.56 -12.77
CA SER A 139 -7.49 8.43 -13.16
C SER A 139 -7.48 7.38 -12.06
N SER A 140 -8.56 6.65 -11.90
CA SER A 140 -8.65 5.53 -10.95
C SER A 140 -9.18 4.28 -11.64
N ALA A 141 -8.64 3.12 -11.26
CA ALA A 141 -9.08 1.83 -11.77
C ALA A 141 -8.95 0.73 -10.70
N SER A 142 -9.83 -0.26 -10.78
CA SER A 142 -9.75 -1.49 -10.00
C SER A 142 -9.87 -2.68 -10.96
N PRO A 143 -8.72 -3.28 -11.40
CA PRO A 143 -8.71 -4.30 -12.45
C PRO A 143 -9.28 -5.65 -11.99
N GLY A 144 -9.47 -5.85 -10.68
CA GLY A 144 -9.81 -7.16 -10.13
C GLY A 144 -8.61 -8.12 -10.13
N VAL A 145 -8.89 -9.41 -9.99
CA VAL A 145 -7.88 -10.47 -9.93
C VAL A 145 -7.99 -11.43 -11.11
N LEU A 146 -6.87 -12.09 -11.45
CA LEU A 146 -6.79 -13.04 -12.57
C LEU A 146 -7.92 -14.09 -12.54
N GLY A 147 -8.26 -14.60 -11.35
CA GLY A 147 -9.31 -15.61 -11.22
C GLY A 147 -10.72 -15.13 -11.57
N GLN A 148 -10.98 -13.80 -11.54
CA GLN A 148 -12.26 -13.20 -11.95
C GLN A 148 -12.28 -12.81 -13.42
N THR A 149 -11.15 -12.29 -13.91
CA THR A 149 -11.08 -11.60 -15.20
C THR A 149 -10.40 -12.43 -16.31
N GLY A 150 -9.57 -13.39 -15.93
CA GLY A 150 -8.71 -14.12 -16.87
C GLY A 150 -7.52 -13.30 -17.38
N ILE A 151 -7.32 -12.07 -16.86
CA ILE A 151 -6.28 -11.13 -17.30
C ILE A 151 -5.43 -10.73 -16.08
N GLU A 152 -4.12 -10.70 -16.24
CA GLU A 152 -3.22 -10.19 -15.20
C GLU A 152 -3.47 -8.70 -14.97
N SER A 153 -3.49 -8.27 -13.70
CA SER A 153 -3.68 -6.86 -13.34
C SER A 153 -2.64 -5.94 -14.00
N ALA A 154 -1.39 -6.42 -14.15
CA ALA A 154 -0.34 -5.68 -14.84
C ALA A 154 -0.63 -5.47 -16.35
N GLU A 155 -1.33 -6.40 -17.01
CA GLU A 155 -1.74 -6.24 -18.41
C GLU A 155 -2.85 -5.20 -18.55
N MET A 156 -3.85 -5.24 -17.67
CA MET A 156 -4.91 -4.22 -17.63
C MET A 156 -4.34 -2.83 -17.36
N ILE A 157 -3.41 -2.71 -16.41
CA ILE A 157 -2.74 -1.43 -16.10
C ILE A 157 -2.01 -0.90 -17.32
N ARG A 158 -1.25 -1.73 -18.05
CA ARG A 158 -0.58 -1.32 -19.29
C ARG A 158 -1.57 -0.83 -20.35
N GLY A 159 -2.70 -1.53 -20.52
CA GLY A 159 -3.78 -1.10 -21.42
C GLY A 159 -4.31 0.29 -21.05
N ILE A 160 -4.62 0.51 -19.78
CA ILE A 160 -5.08 1.81 -19.27
C ILE A 160 -4.01 2.91 -19.48
N MET A 161 -2.75 2.60 -19.23
CA MET A 161 -1.64 3.55 -19.37
C MET A 161 -1.44 3.97 -20.82
N ASN A 162 -1.61 3.08 -21.79
CA ASN A 162 -1.52 3.41 -23.23
C ASN A 162 -2.54 4.50 -23.61
N GLU A 163 -3.74 4.47 -23.02
CA GLU A 163 -4.80 5.44 -23.28
C GLU A 163 -4.69 6.71 -22.43
N THR A 164 -4.14 6.61 -21.22
CA THR A 164 -4.18 7.72 -20.25
C THR A 164 -2.85 8.43 -20.12
N SER A 165 -1.74 7.80 -20.49
CA SER A 165 -0.36 8.29 -20.44
C SER A 165 -0.01 9.00 -19.11
N PRO A 166 -0.14 8.33 -17.95
CA PRO A 166 0.17 8.94 -16.67
C PRO A 166 1.69 9.07 -16.47
N ASP A 167 2.13 10.10 -15.73
CA ASP A 167 3.54 10.26 -15.38
C ASP A 167 3.96 9.37 -14.19
N ALA A 168 2.99 8.92 -13.40
CA ALA A 168 3.22 8.00 -12.28
C ALA A 168 2.00 7.12 -12.02
N VAL A 169 2.24 5.96 -11.41
CA VAL A 169 1.19 5.04 -10.95
C VAL A 169 1.28 4.92 -9.44
N ILE A 170 0.14 4.98 -8.74
CA ILE A 170 0.00 4.62 -7.34
C ILE A 170 -0.81 3.33 -7.29
N THR A 171 -0.27 2.27 -6.70
CA THR A 171 -1.01 1.04 -6.44
C THR A 171 -1.38 0.94 -4.98
N VAL A 172 -2.58 0.46 -4.69
CA VAL A 172 -3.04 0.16 -3.32
C VAL A 172 -3.40 -1.32 -3.24
N ASP A 173 -2.86 -2.02 -2.24
CA ASP A 173 -3.04 -3.47 -2.07
C ASP A 173 -3.17 -3.88 -0.61
N ALA A 174 -3.81 -5.00 -0.36
CA ALA A 174 -3.81 -5.68 0.93
C ALA A 174 -2.50 -6.47 1.10
N LEU A 175 -1.85 -6.34 2.25
CA LEU A 175 -0.57 -6.96 2.51
C LEU A 175 -0.67 -8.09 3.52
N SER A 176 0.31 -8.98 3.53
CA SER A 176 0.54 -9.96 4.58
C SER A 176 1.60 -9.46 5.55
N ALA A 177 1.31 -9.50 6.85
CA ALA A 177 2.30 -9.31 7.91
C ALA A 177 2.74 -10.66 8.49
N ARG A 178 3.92 -10.67 9.10
CA ARG A 178 4.39 -11.79 9.93
C ARG A 178 3.87 -11.67 11.37
N SER A 179 3.79 -10.44 11.89
CA SER A 179 3.40 -10.19 13.27
C SER A 179 2.00 -9.57 13.37
N ILE A 180 1.20 -10.09 14.30
CA ILE A 180 -0.13 -9.54 14.63
C ILE A 180 -0.08 -8.10 15.11
N LYS A 181 1.06 -7.63 15.65
CA LYS A 181 1.24 -6.26 16.12
C LYS A 181 1.15 -5.23 15.02
N ARG A 182 1.31 -5.64 13.75
CA ARG A 182 1.26 -4.76 12.59
C ARG A 182 -0.06 -4.82 11.83
N LEU A 183 -0.87 -5.81 12.18
CA LEU A 183 -2.13 -6.09 11.52
C LEU A 183 -3.13 -4.95 11.78
N GLY A 184 -3.65 -4.33 10.72
CA GLY A 184 -4.64 -3.27 10.82
C GLY A 184 -4.21 -1.99 11.54
N CYS A 185 -2.90 -1.74 11.67
CA CYS A 185 -2.37 -0.52 12.29
C CYS A 185 -1.10 0.00 11.61
N THR A 186 -0.81 -0.50 10.42
CA THR A 186 0.41 -0.16 9.67
C THR A 186 0.07 0.18 8.23
N VAL A 187 0.63 1.27 7.70
CA VAL A 187 0.66 1.57 6.26
C VAL A 187 2.09 1.42 5.79
N GLN A 188 2.31 0.53 4.83
CA GLN A 188 3.58 0.36 4.14
C GLN A 188 3.53 1.07 2.80
N MET A 189 4.57 1.85 2.48
CA MET A 189 4.71 2.53 1.19
C MET A 189 6.10 2.29 0.62
N THR A 190 6.23 2.26 -0.70
CA THR A 190 7.53 2.13 -1.38
C THR A 190 7.48 2.72 -2.78
N ASN A 191 8.65 3.14 -3.28
CA ASN A 191 8.85 3.58 -4.67
C ASN A 191 9.38 2.48 -5.59
N THR A 192 9.45 1.24 -5.13
CA THR A 192 9.97 0.10 -5.91
C THR A 192 8.89 -0.65 -6.68
N GLY A 193 7.62 -0.34 -6.44
CA GLY A 193 6.50 -1.12 -6.99
C GLY A 193 6.12 -2.30 -6.10
N ILE A 194 5.35 -3.22 -6.65
CA ILE A 194 4.78 -4.37 -5.95
C ILE A 194 4.73 -5.61 -6.85
N VAL A 195 4.87 -6.78 -6.24
CA VAL A 195 4.48 -8.07 -6.82
C VAL A 195 3.22 -8.52 -6.07
N PRO A 196 2.01 -8.36 -6.66
CA PRO A 196 0.77 -8.67 -5.98
C PRO A 196 0.74 -10.13 -5.50
N GLY A 197 0.26 -10.35 -4.27
CA GLY A 197 0.16 -11.69 -3.68
C GLY A 197 1.47 -12.33 -3.23
N SER A 198 2.62 -11.63 -3.31
CA SER A 198 3.93 -12.19 -2.92
C SER A 198 3.99 -12.64 -1.46
N GLY A 199 3.33 -11.91 -0.56
CA GLY A 199 3.27 -12.22 0.87
C GLY A 199 2.46 -13.45 1.22
N VAL A 200 1.60 -13.91 0.31
CA VAL A 200 0.76 -15.12 0.46
C VAL A 200 1.18 -16.25 -0.49
N GLY A 201 2.39 -16.17 -1.05
CA GLY A 201 2.93 -17.19 -1.95
C GLY A 201 2.32 -17.22 -3.35
N ASN A 202 1.52 -16.23 -3.72
CA ASN A 202 0.87 -16.12 -5.01
C ASN A 202 1.61 -15.10 -5.88
N HIS A 203 2.62 -15.56 -6.64
CA HIS A 203 3.44 -14.68 -7.47
C HIS A 203 2.71 -14.28 -8.75
N ARG A 204 2.38 -13.00 -8.85
CA ARG A 204 1.80 -12.35 -10.03
C ARG A 204 2.85 -11.53 -10.77
N ALA A 205 2.47 -11.00 -11.93
CA ALA A 205 3.34 -10.10 -12.68
C ALA A 205 3.68 -8.84 -11.88
N GLU A 206 4.96 -8.48 -11.87
CA GLU A 206 5.49 -7.31 -11.17
C GLU A 206 4.89 -6.02 -11.75
N ILE A 207 4.49 -5.10 -10.87
CA ILE A 207 4.04 -3.75 -11.18
C ILE A 207 5.06 -2.79 -10.62
N SER A 208 6.00 -2.34 -11.46
CA SER A 208 7.11 -1.49 -11.07
C SER A 208 7.51 -0.55 -12.21
N ARG A 209 8.42 0.37 -11.91
CA ARG A 209 9.01 1.23 -12.96
C ARG A 209 9.64 0.43 -14.09
N LYS A 210 10.23 -0.73 -13.79
CA LYS A 210 10.86 -1.59 -14.78
C LYS A 210 9.84 -2.16 -15.78
N THR A 211 8.64 -2.49 -15.32
CA THR A 211 7.60 -3.13 -16.14
C THR A 211 6.64 -2.15 -16.79
N LEU A 212 6.47 -0.95 -16.20
CA LEU A 212 5.52 0.07 -16.68
C LEU A 212 6.20 1.29 -17.34
N GLY A 213 7.52 1.47 -17.18
CA GLY A 213 8.25 2.61 -17.74
C GLY A 213 8.11 3.92 -16.97
N VAL A 214 7.17 4.04 -16.05
CA VAL A 214 6.94 5.22 -15.20
C VAL A 214 7.15 4.88 -13.72
N PRO A 215 7.42 5.86 -12.85
CA PRO A 215 7.48 5.66 -11.40
C PRO A 215 6.23 4.99 -10.86
N VAL A 216 6.42 3.99 -9.98
CA VAL A 216 5.33 3.29 -9.29
C VAL A 216 5.52 3.45 -7.79
N ILE A 217 4.49 3.95 -7.11
CA ILE A 217 4.41 4.00 -5.65
C ILE A 217 3.42 2.92 -5.22
N ALA A 218 3.87 1.95 -4.45
CA ALA A 218 2.99 0.95 -3.86
C ALA A 218 2.66 1.34 -2.42
N ILE A 219 1.38 1.25 -2.07
CA ILE A 219 0.82 1.54 -0.75
C ILE A 219 0.02 0.32 -0.32
N GLY A 220 0.15 -0.10 0.94
CA GLY A 220 -0.66 -1.19 1.42
C GLY A 220 -0.79 -1.24 2.94
N VAL A 221 -1.78 -1.98 3.39
CA VAL A 221 -2.07 -2.23 4.81
C VAL A 221 -2.08 -3.74 5.03
N PRO A 222 -1.39 -4.24 6.07
CA PRO A 222 -1.50 -5.65 6.45
C PRO A 222 -2.91 -5.97 6.93
N THR A 223 -3.56 -6.88 6.24
CA THR A 223 -4.92 -7.33 6.53
C THR A 223 -4.98 -8.76 7.01
N VAL A 224 -3.92 -9.52 6.73
CA VAL A 224 -3.79 -10.94 7.06
C VAL A 224 -2.43 -11.28 7.63
N VAL A 225 -2.40 -12.37 8.40
CA VAL A 225 -1.18 -13.04 8.89
C VAL A 225 -1.30 -14.52 8.55
N ASP A 226 -0.20 -15.13 8.11
CA ASP A 226 -0.11 -16.58 7.95
C ASP A 226 -0.33 -17.29 9.31
N ALA A 227 -1.16 -18.36 9.35
CA ALA A 227 -1.48 -19.01 10.62
C ALA A 227 -0.26 -19.67 11.27
N ALA A 228 0.72 -20.15 10.50
CA ALA A 228 1.96 -20.70 11.07
C ALA A 228 2.83 -19.57 11.65
N ALA A 229 2.87 -18.41 10.99
CA ALA A 229 3.52 -17.21 11.51
C ALA A 229 2.87 -16.71 12.80
N LEU A 230 1.53 -16.77 12.89
CA LEU A 230 0.78 -16.43 14.11
C LEU A 230 1.14 -17.34 15.27
N VAL A 231 1.20 -18.66 15.07
CA VAL A 231 1.61 -19.61 16.11
C VAL A 231 2.99 -19.29 16.63
N PHE A 232 3.94 -18.99 15.73
CA PHE A 232 5.29 -18.59 16.09
C PHE A 232 5.31 -17.25 16.87
N ASP A 233 4.57 -16.25 16.42
CA ASP A 233 4.50 -14.91 17.07
C ASP A 233 3.97 -14.98 18.51
N ILE A 234 3.04 -15.91 18.79
CA ILE A 234 2.44 -16.10 20.12
C ILE A 234 3.29 -16.99 21.03
N THR A 235 3.83 -18.09 20.51
CA THR A 235 4.48 -19.13 21.33
C THR A 235 6.00 -19.02 21.39
N GLY A 236 6.62 -18.30 20.43
CA GLY A 236 8.06 -18.29 20.21
C GLY A 236 8.62 -19.64 19.74
N ASN A 237 7.77 -20.62 19.42
CA ASN A 237 8.17 -21.97 19.06
C ASN A 237 8.02 -22.21 17.55
N GLU A 238 9.12 -22.61 16.90
CA GLU A 238 9.15 -22.98 15.47
C GLU A 238 8.78 -24.46 15.23
N ASN A 239 8.73 -25.27 16.28
CA ASN A 239 8.47 -26.71 16.18
C ASN A 239 6.97 -27.00 16.20
N ILE A 240 6.29 -26.71 15.11
CA ILE A 240 4.92 -27.15 14.85
C ILE A 240 5.02 -28.55 14.23
N PRO A 241 4.30 -29.59 14.72
CA PRO A 241 4.25 -30.90 14.10
C PRO A 241 3.90 -30.83 12.60
N GLN A 242 4.47 -31.71 11.80
CA GLN A 242 4.38 -31.61 10.32
C GLN A 242 2.94 -31.54 9.78
N PRO A 243 1.97 -32.39 10.22
CA PRO A 243 0.59 -32.32 9.70
C PRO A 243 -0.13 -31.02 10.02
N GLU A 244 0.04 -30.50 11.24
CA GLU A 244 -0.57 -29.23 11.70
C GLU A 244 0.06 -28.04 10.99
N ARG A 245 1.37 -28.10 10.74
CA ARG A 245 2.10 -27.08 10.02
C ARG A 245 1.62 -26.93 8.57
N GLU A 246 1.51 -28.03 7.83
CA GLU A 246 1.02 -28.04 6.44
C GLU A 246 -0.42 -27.48 6.33
N ARG A 247 -1.24 -27.70 7.37
CA ARG A 247 -2.57 -27.10 7.46
C ARG A 247 -2.49 -25.60 7.73
N ALA A 248 -1.65 -25.18 8.68
CA ALA A 248 -1.50 -23.79 9.06
C ALA A 248 -0.94 -22.95 7.89
N GLU A 249 0.03 -23.47 7.12
CA GLU A 249 0.61 -22.80 5.94
C GLU A 249 -0.41 -22.56 4.81
N LYS A 250 -1.57 -23.20 4.85
CA LYS A 250 -2.69 -23.00 3.90
C LYS A 250 -3.78 -22.06 4.45
N MET A 251 -3.60 -21.52 5.65
CA MET A 251 -4.60 -20.69 6.31
C MET A 251 -4.07 -19.27 6.55
N MET A 252 -4.91 -18.30 6.25
CA MET A 252 -4.67 -16.90 6.57
C MET A 252 -5.62 -16.46 7.68
N VAL A 253 -5.11 -15.70 8.64
CA VAL A 253 -5.86 -15.19 9.79
C VAL A 253 -6.03 -13.69 9.65
N THR A 254 -7.22 -13.20 9.96
CA THR A 254 -7.60 -11.79 9.92
C THR A 254 -8.32 -11.38 11.21
N PRO A 255 -8.32 -10.10 11.61
CA PRO A 255 -9.08 -9.62 12.76
C PRO A 255 -10.59 -9.88 12.62
N ARG A 256 -11.27 -10.01 13.75
CA ARG A 256 -12.74 -10.17 13.77
C ARG A 256 -13.44 -8.95 13.15
N GLU A 257 -12.89 -7.75 13.38
CA GLU A 257 -13.41 -6.48 12.89
C GLU A 257 -12.90 -6.12 11.49
N ILE A 258 -12.55 -7.13 10.66
CA ILE A 258 -11.94 -6.91 9.34
C ILE A 258 -12.77 -5.98 8.46
N ASP A 259 -14.10 -6.06 8.50
CA ASP A 259 -14.99 -5.21 7.70
C ASP A 259 -14.84 -3.72 8.08
N VAL A 260 -14.82 -3.42 9.36
CA VAL A 260 -14.62 -2.06 9.90
C VAL A 260 -13.21 -1.59 9.59
N MET A 261 -12.22 -2.45 9.78
CA MET A 261 -10.82 -2.16 9.52
C MET A 261 -10.60 -1.79 8.05
N ILE A 262 -11.12 -2.59 7.11
CA ILE A 262 -10.99 -2.35 5.67
C ILE A 262 -11.73 -1.07 5.26
N SER A 263 -12.94 -0.86 5.76
CA SER A 263 -13.72 0.35 5.47
C SER A 263 -12.98 1.61 5.90
N ARG A 264 -12.44 1.62 7.12
CA ARG A 264 -11.71 2.78 7.66
C ARG A 264 -10.33 2.97 7.02
N ALA A 265 -9.61 1.88 6.80
CA ALA A 265 -8.30 1.95 6.14
C ALA A 265 -8.42 2.44 4.70
N SER A 266 -9.37 1.93 3.92
CA SER A 266 -9.60 2.37 2.54
C SER A 266 -10.00 3.85 2.48
N ARG A 267 -10.86 4.31 3.39
CA ARG A 267 -11.27 5.72 3.49
C ARG A 267 -10.07 6.60 3.83
N LEU A 268 -9.26 6.25 4.83
CA LEU A 268 -8.07 7.00 5.20
C LEU A 268 -7.06 7.07 4.04
N LEU A 269 -6.80 5.95 3.35
CA LEU A 269 -5.90 5.91 2.21
C LEU A 269 -6.41 6.76 1.04
N ALA A 270 -7.69 6.68 0.71
CA ALA A 270 -8.29 7.48 -0.35
C ALA A 270 -8.15 8.99 -0.06
N LEU A 271 -8.47 9.43 1.16
CA LEU A 271 -8.31 10.83 1.57
C LEU A 271 -6.84 11.28 1.56
N ALA A 272 -5.92 10.44 2.04
CA ALA A 272 -4.50 10.74 2.02
C ALA A 272 -3.96 10.88 0.58
N ILE A 273 -4.35 9.97 -0.32
CA ILE A 273 -3.98 10.00 -1.75
C ILE A 273 -4.59 11.23 -2.42
N ASN A 274 -5.88 11.46 -2.26
CA ASN A 274 -6.58 12.62 -2.85
C ASN A 274 -5.94 13.94 -2.40
N SER A 275 -5.69 14.10 -1.09
CA SER A 275 -5.03 15.30 -0.54
C SER A 275 -3.55 15.42 -0.98
N ALA A 276 -2.86 14.33 -1.23
CA ALA A 276 -1.50 14.36 -1.78
C ALA A 276 -1.47 14.78 -3.25
N LEU A 277 -2.47 14.33 -4.03
CA LEU A 277 -2.57 14.58 -5.46
C LEU A 277 -3.19 15.95 -5.80
N GLN A 278 -4.05 16.48 -4.91
CA GLN A 278 -4.72 17.78 -5.08
C GLN A 278 -4.29 18.75 -3.96
N PRO A 279 -3.03 19.23 -3.97
CA PRO A 279 -2.48 20.01 -2.84
C PRO A 279 -3.13 21.36 -2.64
N ASP A 280 -3.74 21.94 -3.68
CA ASP A 280 -4.38 23.26 -3.66
C ASP A 280 -5.85 23.19 -3.25
N MET A 281 -6.40 21.98 -3.06
CA MET A 281 -7.76 21.76 -2.61
C MET A 281 -7.82 21.72 -1.09
N ASP A 282 -8.73 22.49 -0.50
CA ASP A 282 -8.95 22.43 0.94
C ASP A 282 -9.64 21.12 1.37
N MET A 283 -9.41 20.72 2.61
CA MET A 283 -9.89 19.42 3.11
C MET A 283 -11.41 19.34 3.18
N LYS A 284 -12.10 20.45 3.46
CA LYS A 284 -13.56 20.47 3.57
C LYS A 284 -14.20 20.20 2.20
N THR A 285 -13.69 20.86 1.17
CA THR A 285 -14.11 20.63 -0.22
C THR A 285 -13.82 19.19 -0.64
N LEU A 286 -12.61 18.67 -0.33
CA LEU A 286 -12.25 17.29 -0.66
C LEU A 286 -13.20 16.27 -0.01
N LEU A 287 -13.52 16.44 1.28
CA LEU A 287 -14.45 15.56 2.00
C LEU A 287 -15.89 15.60 1.45
N SER A 288 -16.30 16.69 0.82
CA SER A 288 -17.63 16.81 0.21
C SER A 288 -17.74 16.15 -1.18
N LEU A 289 -16.61 15.83 -1.80
CA LEU A 289 -16.54 15.26 -3.15
C LEU A 289 -16.23 13.75 -3.18
N VAL A 290 -15.96 13.13 -1.99
CA VAL A 290 -15.49 11.74 -1.89
C VAL A 290 -16.35 10.90 -0.94
#